data_54a22b73c6e50aedcedb54b2b35270a9
#
_entry.id   54a22b73c6e50aedcedb54b2b35270a9
#
_cell.length_a   1.000
_cell.length_b   1.000
_cell.length_c   1.000
_cell.angle_alpha   90.00
_cell.angle_beta   90.00
_cell.angle_gamma   90.00
#
_symmetry.space_group_name_H-M   'P 1'
#
loop_
_entity.id
_entity.type
_entity.pdbx_description
1 polymer ?
#
loop_
_entity_poly.entity_id
_entity_poly.type
_entity_poly.pdbx_seq_one_letter_code
_entity_poly.pdbx_strand_id
1 'polypeptide(L)'
;MLFRSVLGARRIAVVTPYNAEVTAGIVRLLGDRGLDVAAAGSFLEESDATVARITEAAVADAVREMVADCAGDSDAEGLDAVFVSCTSLRAYGVAADLEAELGVSVISSNLAFGWHLLRLAGINDELSGLGRLFSLGLEG
;
A
#
# COMPACT_ATOMS: atom_id res chain seq x y z
N MET A 1 3.95 -13.09 -0.04
CA MET A 1 4.11 -11.62 -0.10
C MET A 1 4.71 -11.17 1.22
N LEU A 2 6.00 -10.83 1.19
CA LEU A 2 6.83 -10.67 2.39
C LEU A 2 6.38 -9.56 3.34
N PHE A 3 5.99 -8.39 2.83
CA PHE A 3 5.58 -7.29 3.71
C PHE A 3 4.36 -7.65 4.58
N ARG A 4 3.44 -8.52 4.08
CA ARG A 4 2.31 -9.02 4.87
C ARG A 4 2.77 -9.71 6.14
N SER A 5 3.72 -10.65 6.00
CA SER A 5 4.21 -11.44 7.14
C SER A 5 4.91 -10.56 8.16
N VAL A 6 5.73 -9.63 7.69
CA VAL A 6 6.53 -8.74 8.53
C VAL A 6 5.68 -7.71 9.27
N LEU A 7 4.65 -7.16 8.60
CA LEU A 7 3.72 -6.20 9.22
C LEU A 7 2.59 -6.86 10.01
N GLY A 8 2.42 -8.18 9.87
CA GLY A 8 1.27 -8.89 10.42
C GLY A 8 -0.07 -8.51 9.78
N ALA A 9 -0.03 -7.87 8.60
CA ALA A 9 -1.21 -7.36 7.92
C ALA A 9 -2.09 -8.49 7.39
N ARG A 10 -3.39 -8.42 7.68
CA ARG A 10 -4.40 -9.37 7.22
C ARG A 10 -5.49 -8.70 6.40
N ARG A 11 -6.00 -7.59 6.89
CA ARG A 11 -7.09 -6.81 6.26
C ARG A 11 -6.52 -5.53 5.66
N ILE A 12 -6.65 -5.37 4.35
CA ILE A 12 -6.05 -4.26 3.62
C ILE A 12 -7.05 -3.57 2.69
N ALA A 13 -6.78 -2.31 2.37
CA ALA A 13 -7.33 -1.64 1.20
C ALA A 13 -6.27 -1.56 0.10
N VAL A 14 -6.71 -1.45 -1.15
CA VAL A 14 -5.84 -1.38 -2.33
C VAL A 14 -6.18 -0.13 -3.14
N VAL A 15 -5.16 0.64 -3.48
CA VAL A 15 -5.25 1.76 -4.43
C VAL A 15 -4.41 1.42 -5.65
N THR A 16 -5.00 1.51 -6.84
CA THR A 16 -4.32 1.26 -8.12
C THR A 16 -4.55 2.40 -9.10
N PRO A 17 -3.69 2.58 -10.11
CA PRO A 17 -4.00 3.49 -11.21
C PRO A 17 -4.77 2.82 -12.36
N TYR A 18 -4.85 1.49 -12.38
CA TYR A 18 -5.25 0.67 -13.53
C TYR A 18 -6.76 0.67 -13.79
N ASN A 19 -7.17 0.15 -14.93
CA ASN A 19 -8.58 -0.09 -15.23
C ASN A 19 -9.22 -1.13 -14.28
N ALA A 20 -10.54 -1.26 -14.34
CA ALA A 20 -11.29 -2.13 -13.42
C ALA A 20 -10.91 -3.61 -13.54
N GLU A 21 -10.59 -4.10 -14.74
CA GLU A 21 -10.23 -5.50 -14.98
C GLU A 21 -8.89 -5.85 -14.32
N VAL A 22 -7.87 -5.02 -14.53
CA VAL A 22 -6.54 -5.20 -13.93
C VAL A 22 -6.60 -5.06 -12.42
N THR A 23 -7.34 -4.07 -11.91
CA THR A 23 -7.54 -3.90 -10.47
C THR A 23 -8.21 -5.12 -9.85
N ALA A 24 -9.26 -5.67 -10.46
CA ALA A 24 -9.91 -6.90 -10.00
C ALA A 24 -8.95 -8.11 -10.02
N GLY A 25 -8.06 -8.17 -11.00
CA GLY A 25 -7.00 -9.18 -11.06
C GLY A 25 -6.02 -9.11 -9.89
N ILE A 26 -5.61 -7.89 -9.52
CA ILE A 26 -4.74 -7.64 -8.36
C ILE A 26 -5.46 -8.04 -7.06
N VAL A 27 -6.71 -7.63 -6.89
CA VAL A 27 -7.51 -7.99 -5.70
C VAL A 27 -7.61 -9.51 -5.54
N ARG A 28 -7.90 -10.24 -6.62
CA ARG A 28 -7.93 -11.71 -6.59
C ARG A 28 -6.58 -12.31 -6.21
N LEU A 29 -5.49 -11.82 -6.83
CA LEU A 29 -4.14 -12.30 -6.52
C LEU A 29 -3.79 -12.10 -5.04
N LEU A 30 -4.15 -10.98 -4.46
CA LEU A 30 -3.92 -10.69 -3.05
C LEU A 30 -4.76 -11.59 -2.15
N GLY A 31 -6.03 -11.82 -2.50
CA GLY A 31 -6.93 -12.74 -1.83
C GLY A 31 -6.41 -14.18 -1.85
N ASP A 32 -5.95 -14.68 -3.01
CA ASP A 32 -5.34 -16.00 -3.16
C ASP A 32 -4.07 -16.17 -2.30
N ARG A 33 -3.43 -15.07 -1.95
CA ARG A 33 -2.28 -15.05 -1.04
C ARG A 33 -2.67 -14.87 0.43
N GLY A 34 -3.96 -14.93 0.74
CA GLY A 34 -4.52 -14.90 2.08
C GLY A 34 -4.63 -13.52 2.71
N LEU A 35 -4.75 -12.47 1.90
CA LEU A 35 -5.12 -11.13 2.36
C LEU A 35 -6.62 -10.93 2.21
N ASP A 36 -7.25 -10.34 3.22
CA ASP A 36 -8.61 -9.82 3.14
C ASP A 36 -8.57 -8.41 2.53
N VAL A 37 -9.01 -8.29 1.27
CA VAL A 37 -9.09 -6.99 0.59
C VAL A 37 -10.46 -6.37 0.86
N ALA A 38 -10.53 -5.53 1.87
CA ALA A 38 -11.75 -4.89 2.32
C ALA A 38 -12.32 -3.86 1.34
N ALA A 39 -11.44 -3.15 0.64
CA ALA A 39 -11.81 -2.16 -0.36
C ALA A 39 -10.72 -2.04 -1.44
N ALA A 40 -11.12 -1.63 -2.63
CA ALA A 40 -10.21 -1.32 -3.71
C ALA A 40 -10.69 -0.08 -4.48
N GLY A 41 -9.79 0.86 -4.69
CA GLY A 41 -10.01 2.07 -5.48
C GLY A 41 -9.03 2.16 -6.65
N SER A 42 -9.44 2.84 -7.72
CA SER A 42 -8.60 3.00 -8.90
C SER A 42 -8.77 4.37 -9.55
N PHE A 43 -7.68 4.90 -10.09
CA PHE A 43 -7.70 6.10 -10.94
C PHE A 43 -8.18 5.81 -12.38
N LEU A 44 -8.38 4.54 -12.74
CA LEU A 44 -8.92 4.09 -14.04
C LEU A 44 -8.10 4.59 -15.24
N GLU A 45 -6.78 4.62 -15.12
CA GLU A 45 -5.87 5.05 -16.17
C GLU A 45 -5.35 3.87 -17.00
N GLU A 46 -5.12 4.12 -18.29
CA GLU A 46 -4.61 3.12 -19.23
C GLU A 46 -3.18 3.39 -19.69
N SER A 47 -2.65 4.58 -19.41
CA SER A 47 -1.32 5.03 -19.86
C SER A 47 -0.38 5.30 -18.69
N ASP A 48 0.78 4.66 -18.68
CA ASP A 48 1.83 4.92 -17.71
C ASP A 48 2.26 6.39 -17.66
N ALA A 49 2.24 7.07 -18.80
CA ALA A 49 2.56 8.50 -18.87
C ALA A 49 1.53 9.36 -18.13
N THR A 50 0.27 8.96 -18.12
CA THR A 50 -0.80 9.61 -17.33
C THR A 50 -0.65 9.25 -15.86
N VAL A 51 -0.42 7.98 -15.55
CA VAL A 51 -0.19 7.51 -14.17
C VAL A 51 0.96 8.28 -13.51
N ALA A 52 2.07 8.46 -14.21
CA ALA A 52 3.23 9.19 -13.69
C ALA A 52 2.94 10.69 -13.39
N ARG A 53 1.84 11.24 -13.91
CA ARG A 53 1.38 12.61 -13.64
C ARG A 53 0.39 12.73 -12.49
N ILE A 54 -0.13 11.61 -11.98
CA ILE A 54 -0.96 11.61 -10.77
C ILE A 54 -0.12 12.17 -9.62
N THR A 55 -0.63 13.22 -8.98
CA THR A 55 0.11 13.90 -7.93
C THR A 55 0.16 13.09 -6.64
N GLU A 56 1.17 13.33 -5.82
CA GLU A 56 1.25 12.75 -4.48
C GLU A 56 0.04 13.12 -3.63
N ALA A 57 -0.48 14.35 -3.78
CA ALA A 57 -1.69 14.79 -3.10
C ALA A 57 -2.91 13.95 -3.50
N ALA A 58 -3.10 13.66 -4.80
CA ALA A 58 -4.19 12.80 -5.26
C ALA A 58 -4.07 11.37 -4.73
N VAL A 59 -2.85 10.82 -4.66
CA VAL A 59 -2.61 9.50 -4.05
C VAL A 59 -2.93 9.54 -2.56
N ALA A 60 -2.50 10.58 -1.86
CA ALA A 60 -2.79 10.73 -0.43
C ALA A 60 -4.30 10.82 -0.15
N ASP A 61 -5.03 11.58 -0.96
CA ASP A 61 -6.49 11.71 -0.82
C ASP A 61 -7.20 10.38 -1.08
N ALA A 62 -6.77 9.61 -2.09
CA ALA A 62 -7.29 8.27 -2.35
C ALA A 62 -7.05 7.31 -1.17
N VAL A 63 -5.88 7.36 -0.55
CA VAL A 63 -5.58 6.56 0.65
C VAL A 63 -6.47 6.94 1.83
N ARG A 64 -6.66 8.25 2.08
CA ARG A 64 -7.56 8.76 3.14
C ARG A 64 -9.00 8.28 2.93
N GLU A 65 -9.49 8.37 1.69
CA GLU A 65 -10.83 7.94 1.31
C GLU A 65 -11.02 6.43 1.59
N MET A 66 -10.07 5.59 1.18
CA MET A 66 -10.12 4.15 1.44
C MET A 66 -10.17 3.82 2.94
N VAL A 67 -9.39 4.53 3.74
CA VAL A 67 -9.40 4.32 5.21
C VAL A 67 -10.71 4.79 5.82
N ALA A 68 -11.24 5.94 5.39
CA ALA A 68 -12.50 6.48 5.88
C ALA A 68 -13.70 5.57 5.53
N ASP A 69 -13.75 5.06 4.31
CA ASP A 69 -14.80 4.15 3.84
C ASP A 69 -14.83 2.85 4.66
N CYS A 70 -13.65 2.29 4.95
CA CYS A 70 -13.55 1.08 5.77
C CYS A 70 -13.85 1.33 7.27
N ALA A 71 -13.62 2.52 7.78
CA ALA A 71 -13.93 2.88 9.18
C ALA A 71 -15.43 3.07 9.42
N GLY A 72 -16.23 3.34 8.38
CA GLY A 72 -17.68 3.49 8.47
C GLY A 72 -18.45 2.19 8.64
N ASP A 73 -17.82 1.04 8.47
CA ASP A 73 -18.41 -0.27 8.64
C ASP A 73 -18.29 -0.70 10.11
N SER A 74 -19.36 -0.53 10.89
CA SER A 74 -19.38 -0.73 12.35
C SER A 74 -19.12 -2.16 12.80
N ASP A 75 -19.21 -3.14 11.90
CA ASP A 75 -19.02 -4.57 12.19
C ASP A 75 -17.67 -5.10 11.67
N ALA A 76 -16.86 -4.25 11.03
CA ALA A 76 -15.58 -4.65 10.46
C ALA A 76 -14.41 -4.30 11.39
N GLU A 77 -13.46 -5.22 11.51
CA GLU A 77 -12.13 -4.89 12.04
C GLU A 77 -11.48 -3.81 11.17
N GLY A 78 -10.74 -2.90 11.79
CA GLY A 78 -10.05 -1.83 11.10
C GLY A 78 -9.04 -2.36 10.04
N LEU A 79 -8.55 -1.50 9.17
CA LEU A 79 -7.50 -1.84 8.23
C LEU A 79 -6.15 -1.97 8.95
N ASP A 80 -5.38 -2.98 8.58
CA ASP A 80 -3.99 -3.12 8.98
C ASP A 80 -3.05 -2.30 8.08
N ALA A 81 -3.41 -2.21 6.79
CA ALA A 81 -2.59 -1.49 5.81
C ALA A 81 -3.39 -1.02 4.59
N VAL A 82 -2.85 -0.01 3.90
CA VAL A 82 -3.24 0.34 2.53
C VAL A 82 -2.07 0.03 1.59
N PHE A 83 -2.34 -0.74 0.55
CA PHE A 83 -1.37 -1.06 -0.49
C PHE A 83 -1.60 -0.22 -1.73
N VAL A 84 -0.64 0.63 -2.07
CA VAL A 84 -0.65 1.45 -3.28
C VAL A 84 0.13 0.72 -4.37
N SER A 85 -0.60 0.09 -5.28
CA SER A 85 -0.05 -0.82 -6.30
C SER A 85 0.26 -0.08 -7.58
N CYS A 86 1.47 0.15 -7.87
CA CYS A 86 2.12 0.56 -9.13
C CYS A 86 3.45 1.25 -8.84
N THR A 87 4.47 0.92 -9.62
CA THR A 87 5.79 1.56 -9.49
C THR A 87 5.84 2.95 -10.12
N SER A 88 4.90 3.29 -11.01
CA SER A 88 4.80 4.62 -11.63
C SER A 88 4.00 5.63 -10.78
N LEU A 89 3.21 5.18 -9.79
CA LEU A 89 2.52 6.06 -8.84
C LEU A 89 3.51 6.65 -7.83
N ARG A 90 3.41 7.96 -7.64
CA ARG A 90 4.23 8.69 -6.68
C ARG A 90 3.65 8.62 -5.27
N ALA A 91 3.79 7.46 -4.63
CA ALA A 91 3.30 7.23 -3.26
C ALA A 91 4.41 7.25 -2.21
N TYR A 92 5.65 7.13 -2.65
CA TYR A 92 6.81 7.05 -1.78
C TYR A 92 6.96 8.24 -0.82
N GLY A 93 6.78 9.47 -1.33
CA GLY A 93 7.01 10.69 -0.55
C GLY A 93 5.93 10.98 0.49
N VAL A 94 4.76 10.35 0.41
CA VAL A 94 3.61 10.63 1.30
C VAL A 94 3.29 9.48 2.27
N ALA A 95 3.90 8.32 2.08
CA ALA A 95 3.54 7.12 2.84
C ALA A 95 3.75 7.28 4.35
N ALA A 96 4.91 7.78 4.77
CA ALA A 96 5.22 7.95 6.19
C ALA A 96 4.31 8.97 6.90
N ASP A 97 3.98 10.06 6.22
CA ASP A 97 3.08 11.08 6.76
C ASP A 97 1.65 10.54 6.89
N LEU A 98 1.19 9.78 5.89
CA LEU A 98 -0.11 9.11 5.94
C LEU A 98 -0.20 8.06 7.05
N GLU A 99 0.87 7.29 7.28
CA GLU A 99 0.92 6.34 8.40
C GLU A 99 0.79 7.06 9.75
N ALA A 100 1.47 8.18 9.92
CA ALA A 100 1.40 8.99 11.14
C ALA A 100 0.01 9.61 11.33
N GLU A 101 -0.65 10.04 10.24
CA GLU A 101 -1.98 10.65 10.25
C GLU A 101 -3.08 9.62 10.53
N LEU A 102 -3.03 8.46 9.84
CA LEU A 102 -4.14 7.52 9.77
C LEU A 102 -4.01 6.33 10.74
N GLY A 103 -2.82 6.10 11.28
CA GLY A 103 -2.56 4.98 12.19
C GLY A 103 -2.56 3.59 11.54
N VAL A 104 -2.53 3.53 10.19
CA VAL A 104 -2.46 2.30 9.40
C VAL A 104 -1.17 2.30 8.57
N SER A 105 -0.62 1.13 8.27
CA SER A 105 0.56 1.04 7.42
C SER A 105 0.22 1.42 5.98
N VAL A 106 1.05 2.25 5.34
CA VAL A 106 0.90 2.65 3.94
C VAL A 106 2.09 2.15 3.13
N ILE A 107 1.85 1.24 2.22
CA ILE A 107 2.89 0.53 1.49
C ILE A 107 2.69 0.71 -0.01
N SER A 108 3.68 1.26 -0.69
CA SER A 108 3.70 1.26 -2.15
C SER A 108 4.51 0.10 -2.71
N SER A 109 4.30 -0.21 -3.99
CA SER A 109 5.13 -1.19 -4.69
C SER A 109 6.62 -0.86 -4.60
N ASN A 110 6.99 0.42 -4.73
CA ASN A 110 8.38 0.86 -4.63
C ASN A 110 8.95 0.69 -3.21
N LEU A 111 8.18 1.02 -2.17
CA LEU A 111 8.61 0.83 -0.78
C LEU A 111 8.82 -0.64 -0.46
N ALA A 112 7.86 -1.50 -0.84
CA ALA A 112 7.97 -2.94 -0.62
C ALA A 112 9.17 -3.55 -1.35
N PHE A 113 9.40 -3.14 -2.61
CA PHE A 113 10.51 -3.60 -3.42
C PHE A 113 11.86 -3.13 -2.86
N GLY A 114 11.99 -1.84 -2.58
CA GLY A 114 13.23 -1.26 -2.03
C GLY A 114 13.60 -1.86 -0.67
N TRP A 115 12.62 -1.95 0.23
CA TRP A 115 12.81 -2.60 1.53
C TRP A 115 13.32 -4.04 1.37
N HIS A 116 12.66 -4.83 0.53
CA HIS A 116 13.02 -6.23 0.34
C HIS A 116 14.43 -6.40 -0.22
N LEU A 117 14.80 -5.60 -1.21
CA LEU A 117 16.16 -5.62 -1.79
C LEU A 117 17.23 -5.30 -0.73
N LEU A 118 17.01 -4.26 0.09
CA LEU A 118 17.94 -3.90 1.16
C LEU A 118 18.12 -5.05 2.16
N ARG A 119 17.02 -5.66 2.60
CA ARG A 119 17.08 -6.78 3.55
C ARG A 119 17.76 -8.02 2.96
N LEU A 120 17.52 -8.35 1.69
CA LEU A 120 18.24 -9.42 0.99
C LEU A 120 19.73 -9.13 0.84
N ALA A 121 20.11 -7.88 0.70
CA ALA A 121 21.52 -7.45 0.67
C ALA A 121 22.18 -7.43 2.06
N GLY A 122 21.45 -7.81 3.12
CA GLY A 122 21.95 -7.79 4.49
C GLY A 122 21.98 -6.40 5.14
N ILE A 123 21.39 -5.39 4.50
CA ILE A 123 21.29 -4.02 5.01
C ILE A 123 20.03 -3.95 5.89
N ASN A 124 20.23 -3.87 7.20
CA ASN A 124 19.15 -3.85 8.19
C ASN A 124 18.97 -2.49 8.86
N ASP A 125 19.59 -1.44 8.32
CA ASP A 125 19.45 -0.09 8.87
C ASP A 125 17.97 0.35 8.87
N GLU A 126 17.58 0.98 9.98
CA GLU A 126 16.29 1.64 10.09
C GLU A 126 16.35 2.97 9.32
N LEU A 127 15.56 3.09 8.28
CA LEU A 127 15.49 4.31 7.47
C LEU A 127 14.27 5.13 7.88
N SER A 128 14.50 6.21 8.60
CA SER A 128 13.46 7.15 9.00
C SER A 128 12.85 7.86 7.78
N GLY A 129 11.56 8.18 7.86
CA GLY A 129 10.84 8.88 6.79
C GLY A 129 10.34 7.99 5.65
N LEU A 130 10.55 6.67 5.71
CA LEU A 130 10.08 5.71 4.70
C LEU A 130 8.92 4.82 5.18
N GLY A 131 8.37 5.13 6.36
CA GLY A 131 7.26 4.38 6.96
C GLY A 131 7.72 3.19 7.79
N ARG A 132 6.73 2.57 8.45
CA ARG A 132 6.93 1.48 9.41
C ARG A 132 7.67 0.27 8.83
N LEU A 133 7.45 -0.03 7.55
CA LEU A 133 8.09 -1.19 6.90
C LEU A 133 9.62 -1.13 7.01
N PHE A 134 10.22 0.05 6.91
CA PHE A 134 11.67 0.22 6.94
C PHE A 134 12.30 0.12 8.34
N SER A 135 11.50 0.05 9.40
CA SER A 135 11.97 -0.28 10.75
C SER A 135 12.00 -1.79 11.03
N LEU A 136 11.54 -2.63 10.10
CA LEU A 136 11.38 -4.07 10.27
C LEU A 136 12.42 -4.86 9.47
N GLY A 137 12.88 -6.00 10.03
CA GLY A 137 13.72 -6.97 9.35
C GLY A 137 12.92 -7.95 8.46
N LEU A 138 13.59 -8.92 7.84
CA LEU A 138 12.93 -10.00 7.08
C LEU A 138 12.17 -10.98 7.98
N GLU A 139 12.65 -11.13 9.21
CA GLU A 139 12.03 -11.97 10.24
C GLU A 139 11.26 -11.03 11.18
N GLY A 140 9.95 -10.98 10.99
CA GLY A 140 9.03 -10.28 11.89
C GLY A 140 8.47 -11.18 12.96
#